data_9e275b54986289daac878cfc767f8cdb
#
_entry.id   9e275b54986289daac878cfc767f8cdb
#
_cell.length_a   1.000
_cell.length_b   1.000
_cell.length_c   1.000
_cell.angle_alpha   90.00
_cell.angle_beta   90.00
_cell.angle_gamma   90.00
#
_symmetry.space_group_name_H-M   'P 1'
#
loop_
_entity.id
_entity.type
_entity.pdbx_description
1 polymer ?
#
loop_
_entity_poly.entity_id
_entity_poly.type
_entity_poly.pdbx_seq_one_letter_code
_entity_poly.pdbx_strand_id
1 'polypeptide(L)'
;MFIDLTDGQAALRDELREYFGGLLTPQEREVLVTDRQGPVYREVVRRIGRAGWLGVGWPTEYGGRGLGQMEQQIFVNEAARADVPLPGVTLQTVGPALQAHGTSEQKDFFLPRILAGEVHFAIGYTEPEAGTDLASLRTRAVLAEGGGTYLVNGEKIFTTGAHAADYIWLACRTDPGAPKHKGISILIVDTSDPGFSWTPIITHDGAHHVNATYYTDVRVPVTMRVGPENAGWRLVTTQLNHERVMLGPAGRIAALYERVLGWAASQAGPGGRPLLAQPDVQRALGRACASLHVNELLNWQVAATDTVDVADASVTKVYSAEQTQHLGQLLEEVVARHGDPADEETGQLCRWLDIQAKRNTVLTFGGGVNEIQRELIATAGLGLPRVPR
;
A
#
# COMPACT_ATOMS: atom_id res chain seq x y z
N MET A 1 23.77 -17.50 -12.45
CA MET A 1 22.42 -17.11 -12.92
C MET A 1 22.43 -15.61 -13.05
N PHE A 2 22.16 -15.07 -14.21
CA PHE A 2 22.03 -13.63 -14.41
C PHE A 2 20.54 -13.29 -14.30
N ILE A 3 20.17 -12.38 -13.42
CA ILE A 3 18.80 -11.93 -13.22
C ILE A 3 18.80 -10.43 -13.44
N ASP A 4 18.11 -9.98 -14.50
CA ASP A 4 17.98 -8.58 -14.84
C ASP A 4 16.66 -8.34 -15.60
N LEU A 5 16.29 -7.08 -15.76
CA LEU A 5 15.17 -6.68 -16.60
C LEU A 5 15.46 -7.00 -18.07
N THR A 6 14.44 -7.38 -18.81
CA THR A 6 14.51 -7.41 -20.28
C THR A 6 14.68 -5.99 -20.82
N ASP A 7 15.15 -5.85 -22.09
CA ASP A 7 15.29 -4.53 -22.72
C ASP A 7 13.97 -3.72 -22.69
N GLY A 8 12.82 -4.38 -22.89
CA GLY A 8 11.50 -3.74 -22.81
C GLY A 8 11.13 -3.26 -21.40
N GLN A 9 11.45 -4.07 -20.39
CA GLN A 9 11.23 -3.71 -18.98
C GLN A 9 12.18 -2.59 -18.53
N ALA A 10 13.42 -2.60 -18.98
CA ALA A 10 14.37 -1.53 -18.73
C ALA A 10 13.91 -0.20 -19.36
N ALA A 11 13.43 -0.25 -20.62
CA ALA A 11 12.87 0.92 -21.31
C ALA A 11 11.63 1.46 -20.56
N LEU A 12 10.72 0.59 -20.13
CA LEU A 12 9.54 0.98 -19.33
C LEU A 12 9.95 1.62 -17.99
N ARG A 13 10.94 1.05 -17.31
CA ARG A 13 11.47 1.62 -16.06
C ARG A 13 11.99 3.03 -16.28
N ASP A 14 12.77 3.25 -17.35
CA ASP A 14 13.38 4.54 -17.64
C ASP A 14 12.31 5.59 -18.04
N GLU A 15 11.30 5.20 -18.81
CA GLU A 15 10.13 6.03 -19.13
C GLU A 15 9.35 6.44 -17.88
N LEU A 16 9.07 5.49 -16.98
CA LEU A 16 8.37 5.74 -15.72
C LEU A 16 9.19 6.63 -14.77
N ARG A 17 10.51 6.45 -14.76
CA ARG A 17 11.44 7.28 -13.98
C ARG A 17 11.42 8.73 -14.43
N GLU A 18 11.46 8.97 -15.72
CA GLU A 18 11.31 10.31 -16.29
C GLU A 18 9.93 10.90 -15.98
N TYR A 19 8.87 10.12 -16.21
CA TYR A 19 7.48 10.54 -15.96
C TYR A 19 7.28 10.96 -14.49
N PHE A 20 7.62 10.11 -13.53
CA PHE A 20 7.44 10.42 -12.11
C PHE A 20 8.38 11.51 -11.61
N GLY A 21 9.57 11.62 -12.19
CA GLY A 21 10.52 12.70 -11.90
C GLY A 21 9.94 14.08 -12.21
N GLY A 22 9.20 14.20 -13.30
CA GLY A 22 8.55 15.44 -13.76
C GLY A 22 7.10 15.64 -13.30
N LEU A 23 6.48 14.67 -12.61
CA LEU A 23 5.03 14.69 -12.34
C LEU A 23 4.61 15.76 -11.34
N LEU A 24 5.38 15.95 -10.26
CA LEU A 24 5.03 16.81 -9.13
C LEU A 24 5.81 18.13 -9.17
N THR A 25 5.10 19.24 -9.00
CA THR A 25 5.71 20.54 -8.71
C THR A 25 6.29 20.56 -7.28
N PRO A 26 7.22 21.48 -6.94
CA PRO A 26 7.72 21.64 -5.58
C PRO A 26 6.60 21.85 -4.54
N GLN A 27 5.60 22.66 -4.87
CA GLN A 27 4.46 22.94 -4.00
C GLN A 27 3.59 21.69 -3.76
N GLU A 28 3.33 20.89 -4.80
CA GLU A 28 2.60 19.63 -4.65
C GLU A 28 3.37 18.63 -3.80
N ARG A 29 4.70 18.56 -3.94
CA ARG A 29 5.54 17.71 -3.08
C ARG A 29 5.43 18.11 -1.62
N GLU A 30 5.44 19.40 -1.32
CA GLU A 30 5.30 19.91 0.05
C GLU A 30 3.93 19.52 0.65
N VAL A 31 2.84 19.73 -0.09
CA VAL A 31 1.50 19.33 0.36
C VAL A 31 1.43 17.83 0.60
N LEU A 32 1.96 17.01 -0.32
CA LEU A 32 1.90 15.55 -0.24
C LEU A 32 2.79 14.94 0.86
N VAL A 33 3.66 15.73 1.49
CA VAL A 33 4.39 15.30 2.68
C VAL A 33 3.43 14.99 3.83
N THR A 34 2.39 15.79 4.02
CA THR A 34 1.45 15.66 5.14
C THR A 34 0.05 15.24 4.74
N ASP A 35 -0.39 15.57 3.51
CA ASP A 35 -1.73 15.23 2.99
C ASP A 35 -1.65 14.35 1.74
N ARG A 36 -1.77 13.03 1.94
CA ARG A 36 -1.78 12.02 0.86
C ARG A 36 -3.19 11.50 0.53
N GLN A 37 -4.23 12.24 0.89
CA GLN A 37 -5.63 11.86 0.63
C GLN A 37 -6.48 13.04 0.10
N GLY A 38 -5.99 14.26 0.23
CA GLY A 38 -6.70 15.48 -0.12
C GLY A 38 -6.77 15.78 -1.63
N PRO A 39 -7.20 16.98 -1.98
CA PRO A 39 -7.46 17.36 -3.38
C PRO A 39 -6.22 17.28 -4.29
N VAL A 40 -5.03 17.64 -3.78
CA VAL A 40 -3.78 17.55 -4.55
C VAL A 40 -3.47 16.10 -4.90
N TYR A 41 -3.59 15.19 -3.93
CA TYR A 41 -3.42 13.76 -4.15
C TYR A 41 -4.39 13.24 -5.22
N ARG A 42 -5.69 13.55 -5.10
CA ARG A 42 -6.70 13.10 -6.08
C ARG A 42 -6.40 13.60 -7.50
N GLU A 43 -5.92 14.84 -7.64
CA GLU A 43 -5.55 15.37 -8.96
C GLU A 43 -4.28 14.71 -9.52
N VAL A 44 -3.28 14.42 -8.67
CA VAL A 44 -2.09 13.66 -9.08
C VAL A 44 -2.49 12.27 -9.59
N VAL A 45 -3.36 11.56 -8.87
CA VAL A 45 -3.84 10.24 -9.29
C VAL A 45 -4.60 10.32 -10.62
N ARG A 46 -5.44 11.34 -10.83
CA ARG A 46 -6.13 11.56 -12.12
C ARG A 46 -5.14 11.84 -13.25
N ARG A 47 -4.08 12.60 -13.01
CA ARG A 47 -3.02 12.83 -14.02
C ARG A 47 -2.34 11.51 -14.41
N ILE A 48 -2.03 10.65 -13.45
CA ILE A 48 -1.46 9.32 -13.71
C ILE A 48 -2.46 8.46 -14.50
N GLY A 49 -3.76 8.51 -14.16
CA GLY A 49 -4.83 7.81 -14.88
C GLY A 49 -4.99 8.30 -16.32
N ARG A 50 -5.04 9.62 -16.54
CA ARG A 50 -5.10 10.20 -17.91
C ARG A 50 -3.91 9.84 -18.78
N ALA A 51 -2.74 9.64 -18.19
CA ALA A 51 -1.55 9.15 -18.88
C ALA A 51 -1.59 7.62 -19.13
N GLY A 52 -2.61 6.91 -18.63
CA GLY A 52 -2.80 5.47 -18.79
C GLY A 52 -1.84 4.62 -17.97
N TRP A 53 -1.22 5.19 -16.92
CA TRP A 53 -0.25 4.46 -16.10
C TRP A 53 -0.86 3.65 -14.96
N LEU A 54 -2.06 3.97 -14.47
CA LEU A 54 -2.65 3.21 -13.36
C LEU A 54 -2.91 1.75 -13.71
N GLY A 55 -3.15 1.44 -14.98
CA GLY A 55 -3.48 0.10 -15.47
C GLY A 55 -2.35 -0.63 -16.17
N VAL A 56 -1.08 -0.47 -15.79
CA VAL A 56 0.06 -1.10 -16.48
C VAL A 56 -0.13 -2.60 -16.62
N GLY A 57 -0.40 -3.33 -15.56
CA GLY A 57 -0.62 -4.78 -15.56
C GLY A 57 -2.08 -5.21 -15.72
N TRP A 58 -3.02 -4.28 -15.87
CA TRP A 58 -4.44 -4.63 -15.95
C TRP A 58 -4.87 -5.03 -17.36
N PRO A 59 -5.91 -5.89 -17.50
CA PRO A 59 -6.46 -6.29 -18.79
C PRO A 59 -6.90 -5.10 -19.65
N THR A 60 -6.67 -5.20 -20.96
CA THR A 60 -7.05 -4.15 -21.92
C THR A 60 -8.56 -3.95 -22.04
N GLU A 61 -9.35 -4.98 -21.75
CA GLU A 61 -10.83 -4.90 -21.73
C GLU A 61 -11.38 -3.89 -20.70
N TYR A 62 -10.61 -3.58 -19.63
CA TYR A 62 -10.96 -2.57 -18.64
C TYR A 62 -10.22 -1.24 -18.82
N GLY A 63 -9.45 -1.10 -19.92
CA GLY A 63 -8.66 0.10 -20.21
C GLY A 63 -7.22 0.03 -19.67
N GLY A 64 -6.76 -1.15 -19.22
CA GLY A 64 -5.38 -1.39 -18.85
C GLY A 64 -4.45 -1.54 -20.07
N ARG A 65 -3.14 -1.57 -19.83
CA ARG A 65 -2.13 -1.77 -20.89
C ARG A 65 -1.90 -3.25 -21.24
N GLY A 66 -2.39 -4.19 -20.44
CA GLY A 66 -2.25 -5.62 -20.66
C GLY A 66 -0.82 -6.15 -20.53
N LEU A 67 0.06 -5.38 -19.87
CA LEU A 67 1.41 -5.84 -19.53
C LEU A 67 1.36 -6.80 -18.33
N GLY A 68 2.48 -7.40 -17.96
CA GLY A 68 2.51 -8.39 -16.86
C GLY A 68 2.59 -7.79 -15.46
N GLN A 69 2.64 -8.69 -14.46
CA GLN A 69 2.81 -8.29 -13.06
C GLN A 69 4.20 -7.70 -12.80
N MET A 70 5.22 -8.09 -13.58
CA MET A 70 6.55 -7.51 -13.49
C MET A 70 6.54 -6.03 -13.88
N GLU A 71 5.85 -5.66 -14.94
CA GLU A 71 5.71 -4.29 -15.41
C GLU A 71 4.87 -3.45 -14.42
N GLN A 72 3.83 -4.05 -13.82
CA GLN A 72 3.09 -3.43 -12.72
C GLN A 72 3.99 -3.18 -11.50
N GLN A 73 4.89 -4.11 -11.18
CA GLN A 73 5.85 -3.94 -10.07
C GLN A 73 6.88 -2.85 -10.38
N ILE A 74 7.36 -2.75 -11.62
CA ILE A 74 8.25 -1.66 -12.07
C ILE A 74 7.55 -0.30 -11.88
N PHE A 75 6.29 -0.18 -12.31
CA PHE A 75 5.50 1.04 -12.12
C PHE A 75 5.39 1.43 -10.63
N VAL A 76 5.08 0.48 -9.76
CA VAL A 76 4.97 0.73 -8.31
C VAL A 76 6.31 1.14 -7.69
N ASN A 77 7.39 0.49 -8.10
CA ASN A 77 8.73 0.80 -7.60
C ASN A 77 9.18 2.21 -8.02
N GLU A 78 8.97 2.61 -9.28
CA GLU A 78 9.39 3.94 -9.74
C GLU A 78 8.51 5.05 -9.14
N ALA A 79 7.21 4.83 -8.92
CA ALA A 79 6.37 5.76 -8.18
C ALA A 79 6.84 5.93 -6.72
N ALA A 80 7.14 4.81 -6.02
CA ALA A 80 7.63 4.85 -4.65
C ALA A 80 9.03 5.50 -4.55
N ARG A 81 9.92 5.26 -5.51
CA ARG A 81 11.23 5.90 -5.63
C ARG A 81 11.13 7.42 -5.77
N ALA A 82 10.17 7.90 -6.55
CA ALA A 82 9.90 9.32 -6.73
C ALA A 82 9.10 9.95 -5.57
N ASP A 83 8.71 9.15 -4.55
CA ASP A 83 7.82 9.53 -3.44
C ASP A 83 6.45 10.04 -3.92
N VAL A 84 5.94 9.46 -5.02
CA VAL A 84 4.62 9.74 -5.56
C VAL A 84 3.60 8.77 -4.93
N PRO A 85 2.58 9.27 -4.22
CA PRO A 85 1.57 8.42 -3.61
C PRO A 85 0.63 7.83 -4.68
N LEU A 86 0.50 6.50 -4.68
CA LEU A 86 -0.46 5.78 -5.52
C LEU A 86 -1.72 5.40 -4.71
N PRO A 87 -2.87 5.20 -5.36
CA PRO A 87 -4.08 4.67 -4.73
C PRO A 87 -3.96 3.15 -4.50
N GLY A 88 -2.96 2.73 -3.69
CA GLY A 88 -2.54 1.34 -3.59
C GLY A 88 -3.67 0.40 -3.18
N VAL A 89 -4.49 0.77 -2.19
CA VAL A 89 -5.68 0.01 -1.78
C VAL A 89 -6.62 -0.21 -2.96
N THR A 90 -6.95 0.84 -3.68
CA THR A 90 -7.87 0.78 -4.81
C THR A 90 -7.29 -0.02 -5.98
N LEU A 91 -6.03 0.26 -6.32
CA LEU A 91 -5.39 -0.24 -7.54
C LEU A 91 -4.85 -1.67 -7.40
N GLN A 92 -4.27 -2.00 -6.24
CA GLN A 92 -3.51 -3.24 -6.06
C GLN A 92 -4.26 -4.29 -5.22
N THR A 93 -5.35 -3.91 -4.56
CA THR A 93 -6.13 -4.84 -3.74
C THR A 93 -7.59 -4.93 -4.17
N VAL A 94 -8.34 -3.83 -4.16
CA VAL A 94 -9.77 -3.83 -4.52
C VAL A 94 -9.98 -4.12 -6.01
N GLY A 95 -9.23 -3.45 -6.88
CA GLY A 95 -9.34 -3.65 -8.33
C GLY A 95 -9.14 -5.10 -8.77
N PRO A 96 -8.04 -5.78 -8.41
CA PRO A 96 -7.85 -7.21 -8.70
C PRO A 96 -8.94 -8.10 -8.09
N ALA A 97 -9.43 -7.79 -6.88
CA ALA A 97 -10.54 -8.54 -6.27
C ALA A 97 -11.85 -8.36 -7.06
N LEU A 98 -12.14 -7.16 -7.56
CA LEU A 98 -13.28 -6.91 -8.44
C LEU A 98 -13.15 -7.63 -9.79
N GLN A 99 -11.94 -7.62 -10.40
CA GLN A 99 -11.69 -8.38 -11.64
C GLN A 99 -11.98 -9.87 -11.47
N ALA A 100 -11.58 -10.44 -10.33
CA ALA A 100 -11.75 -11.87 -10.07
C ALA A 100 -13.17 -12.26 -9.62
N HIS A 101 -13.85 -11.42 -8.85
CA HIS A 101 -15.05 -11.79 -8.09
C HIS A 101 -16.25 -10.86 -8.28
N GLY A 102 -16.08 -9.70 -8.91
CA GLY A 102 -17.16 -8.75 -9.19
C GLY A 102 -18.14 -9.28 -10.24
N THR A 103 -19.40 -8.83 -10.18
CA THR A 103 -20.36 -9.04 -11.28
C THR A 103 -19.96 -8.22 -12.50
N SER A 104 -20.53 -8.49 -13.67
CA SER A 104 -20.27 -7.70 -14.89
C SER A 104 -20.57 -6.23 -14.65
N GLU A 105 -21.71 -5.92 -14.01
CA GLU A 105 -22.12 -4.55 -13.72
C GLU A 105 -21.14 -3.84 -12.76
N GLN A 106 -20.62 -4.56 -11.75
CA GLN A 106 -19.60 -4.02 -10.84
C GLN A 106 -18.29 -3.74 -11.58
N LYS A 107 -17.85 -4.64 -12.43
CA LYS A 107 -16.64 -4.48 -13.24
C LYS A 107 -16.77 -3.29 -14.20
N ASP A 108 -17.85 -3.23 -14.94
CA ASP A 108 -18.12 -2.17 -15.93
C ASP A 108 -18.24 -0.79 -15.28
N PHE A 109 -18.75 -0.74 -14.06
CA PHE A 109 -18.87 0.51 -13.31
C PHE A 109 -17.56 0.93 -12.66
N PHE A 110 -16.88 0.05 -11.92
CA PHE A 110 -15.75 0.44 -11.07
C PHE A 110 -14.41 0.43 -11.81
N LEU A 111 -14.10 -0.60 -12.61
CA LEU A 111 -12.74 -0.78 -13.13
C LEU A 111 -12.26 0.36 -14.02
N PRO A 112 -13.05 0.86 -15.00
CA PRO A 112 -12.61 2.00 -15.80
C PRO A 112 -12.41 3.28 -14.97
N ARG A 113 -13.27 3.53 -13.96
CA ARG A 113 -13.18 4.70 -13.08
C ARG A 113 -11.98 4.64 -12.14
N ILE A 114 -11.61 3.44 -11.69
CA ILE A 114 -10.37 3.21 -10.93
C ILE A 114 -9.18 3.58 -11.80
N LEU A 115 -9.13 3.12 -13.05
CA LEU A 115 -8.02 3.43 -13.97
C LEU A 115 -7.98 4.89 -14.40
N ALA A 116 -9.11 5.59 -14.41
CA ALA A 116 -9.17 7.03 -14.61
C ALA A 116 -8.73 7.84 -13.37
N GLY A 117 -8.55 7.19 -12.20
CA GLY A 117 -8.25 7.85 -10.93
C GLY A 117 -9.42 8.63 -10.36
N GLU A 118 -10.64 8.28 -10.74
CA GLU A 118 -11.88 8.96 -10.32
C GLU A 118 -12.48 8.36 -9.05
N VAL A 119 -12.38 7.04 -8.88
CA VAL A 119 -12.94 6.29 -7.76
C VAL A 119 -11.84 5.80 -6.84
N HIS A 120 -11.98 6.09 -5.55
CA HIS A 120 -11.08 5.69 -4.49
C HIS A 120 -11.80 4.82 -3.46
N PHE A 121 -11.16 3.71 -3.10
CA PHE A 121 -11.63 2.81 -2.05
C PHE A 121 -10.78 2.92 -0.79
N ALA A 122 -11.42 2.77 0.36
CA ALA A 122 -10.76 2.41 1.61
C ALA A 122 -11.20 1.01 2.05
N ILE A 123 -10.38 0.33 2.86
CA ILE A 123 -10.69 -1.02 3.38
C ILE A 123 -11.16 -0.92 4.82
N GLY A 124 -12.39 -1.40 5.07
CA GLY A 124 -12.97 -1.53 6.40
C GLY A 124 -12.91 -2.98 6.90
N TYR A 125 -11.76 -3.38 7.49
CA TYR A 125 -11.55 -4.74 8.01
C TYR A 125 -11.44 -4.76 9.52
N THR A 126 -10.42 -4.10 10.06
CA THR A 126 -10.07 -4.13 11.48
C THR A 126 -11.15 -3.49 12.36
N GLU A 127 -11.46 -4.13 13.48
CA GLU A 127 -12.31 -3.58 14.53
C GLU A 127 -11.49 -3.40 15.81
N PRO A 128 -11.96 -2.59 16.79
CA PRO A 128 -11.23 -2.41 18.06
C PRO A 128 -10.87 -3.73 18.74
N GLU A 129 -11.73 -4.75 18.64
CA GLU A 129 -11.53 -6.08 19.26
C GLU A 129 -11.12 -7.18 18.26
N ALA A 130 -11.02 -6.88 16.96
CA ALA A 130 -10.72 -7.86 15.91
C ALA A 130 -9.68 -7.32 14.92
N GLY A 131 -8.41 -7.32 15.33
CA GLY A 131 -7.25 -6.96 14.47
C GLY A 131 -6.58 -8.21 13.90
N THR A 132 -5.64 -8.80 14.64
CA THR A 132 -4.92 -10.02 14.21
C THR A 132 -5.86 -11.21 14.01
N ASP A 133 -6.86 -11.41 14.89
CA ASP A 133 -7.95 -12.37 14.68
C ASP A 133 -9.12 -11.71 13.92
N LEU A 134 -8.87 -11.32 12.69
CA LEU A 134 -9.84 -10.63 11.84
C LEU A 134 -11.14 -11.41 11.65
N ALA A 135 -11.07 -12.74 11.67
CA ALA A 135 -12.27 -13.59 11.54
C ALA A 135 -13.28 -13.41 12.70
N SER A 136 -12.86 -12.78 13.80
CA SER A 136 -13.73 -12.47 14.95
C SER A 136 -14.50 -11.15 14.78
N LEU A 137 -14.47 -10.51 13.61
CA LEU A 137 -15.20 -9.27 13.32
C LEU A 137 -16.71 -9.39 13.64
N ARG A 138 -17.29 -8.28 14.11
CA ARG A 138 -18.68 -8.20 14.59
C ARG A 138 -19.56 -7.23 13.81
N THR A 139 -18.97 -6.28 13.03
CA THR A 139 -19.77 -5.43 12.13
C THR A 139 -20.70 -6.30 11.31
N ARG A 140 -22.00 -6.09 11.44
CA ARG A 140 -23.03 -6.98 10.85
C ARG A 140 -23.75 -6.31 9.70
N ALA A 141 -24.21 -7.11 8.75
CA ALA A 141 -25.10 -6.71 7.69
C ALA A 141 -26.32 -7.66 7.69
N VAL A 142 -27.49 -7.10 7.85
CA VAL A 142 -28.75 -7.87 7.91
C VAL A 142 -29.62 -7.46 6.73
N LEU A 143 -30.19 -8.43 6.01
CA LEU A 143 -31.14 -8.13 4.95
C LEU A 143 -32.38 -7.45 5.54
N ALA A 144 -32.72 -6.27 5.00
CA ALA A 144 -33.95 -5.58 5.32
C ALA A 144 -35.17 -6.35 4.81
N GLU A 145 -36.36 -6.04 5.36
CA GLU A 145 -37.61 -6.56 4.83
C GLU A 145 -37.74 -6.27 3.35
N GLY A 146 -38.04 -7.29 2.54
CA GLY A 146 -38.06 -7.20 1.07
C GLY A 146 -36.81 -7.67 0.35
N GLY A 147 -35.71 -7.97 1.08
CA GLY A 147 -34.54 -8.71 0.57
C GLY A 147 -33.62 -8.01 -0.43
N GLY A 148 -33.85 -6.72 -0.72
CA GLY A 148 -33.09 -5.98 -1.74
C GLY A 148 -31.91 -5.13 -1.19
N THR A 149 -31.79 -5.01 0.12
CA THR A 149 -30.85 -4.10 0.79
C THR A 149 -30.35 -4.71 2.10
N TYR A 150 -29.05 -4.59 2.36
CA TYR A 150 -28.48 -4.84 3.68
C TYR A 150 -28.56 -3.56 4.54
N LEU A 151 -28.84 -3.73 5.82
CA LEU A 151 -28.62 -2.72 6.86
C LEU A 151 -27.34 -3.07 7.58
N VAL A 152 -26.36 -2.18 7.50
CA VAL A 152 -25.03 -2.37 8.07
C VAL A 152 -24.90 -1.60 9.37
N ASN A 153 -24.47 -2.28 10.44
CA ASN A 153 -24.25 -1.72 11.76
C ASN A 153 -22.92 -2.21 12.36
N GLY A 154 -22.13 -1.31 12.90
CA GLY A 154 -20.86 -1.62 13.53
C GLY A 154 -19.84 -0.51 13.40
N GLU A 155 -18.59 -0.84 13.68
CA GLU A 155 -17.48 0.10 13.60
C GLU A 155 -16.21 -0.57 13.07
N LYS A 156 -15.35 0.21 12.44
CA LYS A 156 -14.01 -0.21 12.01
C LYS A 156 -12.98 0.81 12.49
N ILE A 157 -11.75 0.35 12.67
CA ILE A 157 -10.64 1.21 13.09
C ILE A 157 -9.46 1.04 12.13
N PHE A 158 -8.60 2.05 12.08
CA PHE A 158 -7.45 2.11 11.18
C PHE A 158 -7.82 2.04 9.69
N THR A 159 -8.99 2.58 9.33
CA THR A 159 -9.45 2.65 7.94
C THR A 159 -8.72 3.78 7.22
N THR A 160 -7.65 3.42 6.50
CA THR A 160 -6.81 4.37 5.79
C THR A 160 -7.59 5.08 4.68
N GLY A 161 -7.56 6.41 4.70
CA GLY A 161 -8.16 7.24 3.65
C GLY A 161 -9.68 7.27 3.64
N ALA A 162 -10.39 6.74 4.65
CA ALA A 162 -11.86 6.69 4.66
C ALA A 162 -12.53 8.07 4.52
N HIS A 163 -11.91 9.14 5.04
CA HIS A 163 -12.40 10.52 4.94
C HIS A 163 -12.39 11.10 3.51
N ALA A 164 -11.66 10.46 2.61
CA ALA A 164 -11.50 10.88 1.22
C ALA A 164 -11.88 9.78 0.21
N ALA A 165 -12.30 8.61 0.68
CA ALA A 165 -12.74 7.51 -0.18
C ALA A 165 -14.18 7.73 -0.65
N ASP A 166 -14.48 7.29 -1.88
CA ASP A 166 -15.84 7.29 -2.43
C ASP A 166 -16.61 6.05 -1.93
N TYR A 167 -15.88 4.94 -1.69
CA TYR A 167 -16.46 3.67 -1.24
C TYR A 167 -15.59 3.01 -0.17
N ILE A 168 -16.26 2.27 0.74
CA ILE A 168 -15.57 1.36 1.66
C ILE A 168 -15.76 -0.08 1.19
N TRP A 169 -14.65 -0.78 1.00
CA TRP A 169 -14.60 -2.23 0.83
C TRP A 169 -14.70 -2.87 2.20
N LEU A 170 -15.91 -3.27 2.59
CA LEU A 170 -16.26 -3.63 3.95
C LEU A 170 -16.36 -5.14 4.14
N ALA A 171 -15.60 -5.70 5.09
CA ALA A 171 -15.86 -7.04 5.60
C ALA A 171 -16.87 -6.96 6.76
N CYS A 172 -17.96 -7.71 6.63
CA CYS A 172 -19.03 -7.72 7.63
C CYS A 172 -19.60 -9.12 7.84
N ARG A 173 -20.27 -9.32 8.98
CA ARG A 173 -20.95 -10.56 9.37
C ARG A 173 -22.35 -10.58 8.80
N THR A 174 -22.61 -11.48 7.85
CA THR A 174 -23.93 -11.73 7.25
C THR A 174 -24.64 -12.94 7.87
N ASP A 175 -23.88 -13.89 8.44
CA ASP A 175 -24.42 -15.00 9.22
C ASP A 175 -23.70 -15.08 10.59
N PRO A 176 -24.32 -14.57 11.67
CA PRO A 176 -23.74 -14.60 13.02
C PRO A 176 -23.74 -15.99 13.65
N GLY A 177 -24.54 -16.94 13.13
CA GLY A 177 -24.60 -18.32 13.63
C GLY A 177 -23.53 -19.23 13.04
N ALA A 178 -22.84 -18.80 11.98
CA ALA A 178 -21.80 -19.58 11.34
C ALA A 178 -20.48 -19.57 12.13
N PRO A 179 -19.59 -20.59 11.95
CA PRO A 179 -18.22 -20.54 12.45
C PRO A 179 -17.49 -19.27 12.00
N LYS A 180 -16.54 -18.75 12.81
CA LYS A 180 -15.94 -17.41 12.64
C LYS A 180 -15.37 -17.11 11.23
N HIS A 181 -14.82 -18.11 10.52
CA HIS A 181 -14.31 -17.97 9.16
C HIS A 181 -15.39 -18.12 8.07
N LYS A 182 -16.63 -18.44 8.48
CA LYS A 182 -17.81 -18.51 7.61
C LYS A 182 -18.80 -17.43 8.02
N GLY A 183 -19.76 -17.11 7.16
CA GLY A 183 -20.73 -16.05 7.50
C GLY A 183 -20.18 -14.63 7.40
N ILE A 184 -19.03 -14.44 6.75
CA ILE A 184 -18.47 -13.14 6.38
C ILE A 184 -18.75 -12.87 4.91
N SER A 185 -19.19 -11.67 4.59
CA SER A 185 -19.38 -11.17 3.22
C SER A 185 -18.60 -9.89 3.01
N ILE A 186 -18.32 -9.56 1.75
CA ILE A 186 -17.74 -8.27 1.35
C ILE A 186 -18.83 -7.42 0.72
N LEU A 187 -19.01 -6.22 1.23
CA LEU A 187 -19.93 -5.22 0.70
C LEU A 187 -19.17 -3.95 0.25
N ILE A 188 -19.61 -3.36 -0.84
CA ILE A 188 -19.17 -2.03 -1.28
C ILE A 188 -20.13 -1.01 -0.67
N VAL A 189 -19.66 -0.22 0.27
CA VAL A 189 -20.45 0.80 0.99
C VAL A 189 -20.15 2.17 0.38
N ASP A 190 -21.19 2.88 -0.05
CA ASP A 190 -21.07 4.26 -0.49
C ASP A 190 -20.86 5.16 0.74
N THR A 191 -19.80 5.97 0.73
CA THR A 191 -19.47 6.86 1.85
C THR A 191 -20.40 8.08 1.96
N SER A 192 -21.22 8.32 0.93
CA SER A 192 -22.24 9.36 0.95
C SER A 192 -23.53 8.96 1.70
N ASP A 193 -23.68 7.69 2.08
CA ASP A 193 -24.83 7.24 2.89
C ASP A 193 -24.83 7.97 4.24
N PRO A 194 -25.97 8.57 4.66
CA PRO A 194 -26.05 9.34 5.90
C PRO A 194 -25.78 8.53 7.17
N GLY A 195 -25.87 7.21 7.11
CA GLY A 195 -25.51 6.30 8.22
C GLY A 195 -24.01 6.05 8.35
N PHE A 196 -23.21 6.47 7.36
CA PHE A 196 -21.75 6.38 7.43
C PHE A 196 -21.14 7.63 8.05
N SER A 197 -20.20 7.45 8.98
CA SER A 197 -19.42 8.56 9.54
C SER A 197 -18.02 8.08 9.92
N TRP A 198 -17.13 9.04 10.17
CA TRP A 198 -15.75 8.75 10.57
C TRP A 198 -15.22 9.78 11.56
N THR A 199 -14.20 9.39 12.33
CA THR A 199 -13.39 10.29 13.16
C THR A 199 -11.91 10.11 12.81
N PRO A 200 -11.11 11.20 12.81
CA PRO A 200 -9.70 11.13 12.46
C PRO A 200 -8.88 10.43 13.56
N ILE A 201 -7.88 9.68 13.12
CA ILE A 201 -6.78 9.19 13.96
C ILE A 201 -5.52 9.87 13.43
N ILE A 202 -4.95 10.78 14.22
CA ILE A 202 -3.70 11.45 13.85
C ILE A 202 -2.54 10.50 14.11
N THR A 203 -1.75 10.26 13.07
CA THR A 203 -0.61 9.34 13.12
C THR A 203 0.63 10.01 13.71
N HIS A 204 1.66 9.21 14.02
CA HIS A 204 2.87 9.69 14.70
C HIS A 204 3.64 10.77 13.92
N ASP A 205 3.51 10.79 12.60
CA ASP A 205 4.03 11.83 11.70
C ASP A 205 3.21 13.14 11.72
N GLY A 206 2.17 13.22 12.54
CA GLY A 206 1.28 14.37 12.67
C GLY A 206 0.22 14.48 11.58
N ALA A 207 0.14 13.53 10.66
CA ALA A 207 -0.79 13.56 9.53
C ALA A 207 -2.10 12.82 9.82
N HIS A 208 -3.17 13.19 9.09
CA HIS A 208 -4.44 12.48 9.11
C HIS A 208 -4.48 11.46 7.97
N HIS A 209 -4.06 10.23 8.24
CA HIS A 209 -4.04 9.15 7.24
C HIS A 209 -5.11 8.10 7.49
N VAL A 210 -5.48 7.85 8.73
CA VAL A 210 -6.39 6.78 9.14
C VAL A 210 -7.56 7.29 9.94
N ASN A 211 -8.62 6.48 10.00
CA ASN A 211 -9.88 6.85 10.65
C ASN A 211 -10.43 5.68 11.47
N ALA A 212 -11.21 6.00 12.49
CA ALA A 212 -12.27 5.12 12.94
C ALA A 212 -13.51 5.42 12.08
N THR A 213 -14.24 4.39 11.66
CA THR A 213 -15.44 4.52 10.83
C THR A 213 -16.62 3.82 11.47
N TYR A 214 -17.78 4.44 11.37
CA TYR A 214 -19.00 4.02 12.03
C TYR A 214 -20.10 3.80 11.00
N TYR A 215 -20.90 2.76 11.23
CA TYR A 215 -22.00 2.35 10.36
C TYR A 215 -23.25 2.22 11.24
N THR A 216 -24.24 3.08 11.00
CA THR A 216 -25.51 3.11 11.72
C THR A 216 -26.64 3.01 10.70
N ASP A 217 -27.20 1.82 10.55
CA ASP A 217 -28.24 1.48 9.57
C ASP A 217 -27.89 1.89 8.13
N VAL A 218 -26.58 1.84 7.78
CA VAL A 218 -26.11 2.12 6.42
C VAL A 218 -26.77 1.16 5.44
N ARG A 219 -27.36 1.72 4.39
CA ARG A 219 -28.14 0.97 3.40
C ARG A 219 -27.28 0.55 2.21
N VAL A 220 -27.02 -0.74 2.09
CA VAL A 220 -26.20 -1.29 1.00
C VAL A 220 -27.06 -2.18 0.12
N PRO A 221 -27.27 -1.85 -1.16
CA PRO A 221 -27.98 -2.72 -2.10
C PRO A 221 -27.30 -4.10 -2.21
N VAL A 222 -28.08 -5.16 -2.36
CA VAL A 222 -27.52 -6.52 -2.53
C VAL A 222 -26.62 -6.64 -3.76
N THR A 223 -26.82 -5.79 -4.76
CA THR A 223 -25.97 -5.68 -5.96
C THR A 223 -24.57 -5.15 -5.65
N MET A 224 -24.35 -4.55 -4.48
CA MET A 224 -23.05 -4.09 -3.98
C MET A 224 -22.32 -5.16 -3.14
N ARG A 225 -22.86 -6.38 -3.04
CA ARG A 225 -22.12 -7.51 -2.47
C ARG A 225 -21.16 -8.08 -3.50
N VAL A 226 -19.92 -8.33 -3.10
CA VAL A 226 -18.90 -8.94 -3.97
C VAL A 226 -18.78 -10.41 -3.67
N GLY A 227 -18.96 -11.21 -4.70
CA GLY A 227 -18.96 -12.68 -4.59
C GLY A 227 -20.18 -13.26 -3.85
N PRO A 228 -20.19 -14.57 -3.57
CA PRO A 228 -21.28 -15.23 -2.86
C PRO A 228 -21.41 -14.76 -1.42
N GLU A 229 -22.64 -14.69 -0.91
CA GLU A 229 -22.90 -14.41 0.50
C GLU A 229 -22.22 -15.43 1.41
N ASN A 230 -21.70 -14.98 2.53
CA ASN A 230 -20.99 -15.80 3.53
C ASN A 230 -19.66 -16.41 3.06
N ALA A 231 -19.18 -16.09 1.84
CA ALA A 231 -17.92 -16.59 1.27
C ALA A 231 -16.78 -15.54 1.31
N GLY A 232 -16.98 -14.40 1.97
CA GLY A 232 -16.06 -13.26 1.98
C GLY A 232 -14.69 -13.55 2.60
N TRP A 233 -14.57 -14.55 3.48
CA TRP A 233 -13.27 -14.88 4.09
C TRP A 233 -12.20 -15.25 3.05
N ARG A 234 -12.57 -15.96 2.00
CA ARG A 234 -11.67 -16.31 0.90
C ARG A 234 -11.21 -15.05 0.15
N LEU A 235 -12.12 -14.10 -0.08
CA LEU A 235 -11.77 -12.82 -0.73
C LEU A 235 -10.79 -12.04 0.13
N VAL A 236 -11.06 -11.94 1.45
CA VAL A 236 -10.18 -11.26 2.41
C VAL A 236 -8.77 -11.85 2.39
N THR A 237 -8.64 -13.18 2.48
CA THR A 237 -7.32 -13.83 2.53
C THR A 237 -6.53 -13.68 1.22
N THR A 238 -7.19 -13.78 0.07
CA THR A 238 -6.56 -13.55 -1.24
C THR A 238 -6.09 -12.10 -1.36
N GLN A 239 -6.94 -11.16 -0.98
CA GLN A 239 -6.64 -9.73 -1.06
C GLN A 239 -5.49 -9.33 -0.12
N LEU A 240 -5.41 -9.90 1.08
CA LEU A 240 -4.30 -9.67 2.00
C LEU A 240 -2.96 -10.12 1.41
N ASN A 241 -2.92 -11.13 0.54
CA ASN A 241 -1.68 -11.50 -0.15
C ASN A 241 -1.21 -10.39 -1.10
N HIS A 242 -2.13 -9.80 -1.88
CA HIS A 242 -1.83 -8.66 -2.73
C HIS A 242 -1.39 -7.43 -1.93
N GLU A 243 -2.04 -7.16 -0.80
CA GLU A 243 -1.67 -6.06 0.11
C GLU A 243 -0.24 -6.22 0.66
N ARG A 244 0.17 -7.42 1.02
CA ARG A 244 1.54 -7.69 1.50
C ARG A 244 2.59 -7.28 0.48
N VAL A 245 2.39 -7.62 -0.79
CA VAL A 245 3.29 -7.25 -1.89
C VAL A 245 3.30 -5.73 -2.09
N MET A 246 2.12 -5.11 -2.08
CA MET A 246 1.94 -3.66 -2.19
C MET A 246 2.73 -2.89 -1.11
N LEU A 247 2.84 -3.44 0.10
CA LEU A 247 3.54 -2.79 1.21
C LEU A 247 5.06 -2.91 1.12
N GLY A 248 5.60 -3.73 0.21
CA GLY A 248 7.02 -4.03 0.08
C GLY A 248 7.73 -3.51 -1.17
N PRO A 249 7.39 -2.35 -1.79
CA PRO A 249 8.10 -1.91 -2.98
C PRO A 249 9.54 -1.48 -2.66
N ALA A 250 10.49 -1.96 -3.43
CA ALA A 250 11.91 -1.62 -3.33
C ALA A 250 12.17 -0.12 -3.53
N GLY A 251 11.28 0.56 -4.26
CA GLY A 251 11.35 2.01 -4.48
C GLY A 251 11.37 2.85 -3.20
N ARG A 252 10.85 2.35 -2.06
CA ARG A 252 10.96 3.06 -0.78
C ARG A 252 12.41 3.12 -0.28
N ILE A 253 13.14 2.00 -0.37
CA ILE A 253 14.56 1.96 -0.02
C ILE A 253 15.36 2.78 -1.03
N ALA A 254 15.01 2.72 -2.32
CA ALA A 254 15.64 3.53 -3.35
C ALA A 254 15.50 5.03 -3.05
N ALA A 255 14.32 5.50 -2.65
CA ALA A 255 14.09 6.91 -2.30
C ALA A 255 14.97 7.36 -1.12
N LEU A 256 15.10 6.54 -0.07
CA LEU A 256 15.98 6.83 1.06
C LEU A 256 17.46 6.88 0.62
N TYR A 257 17.90 5.85 -0.09
CA TYR A 257 19.28 5.71 -0.57
C TYR A 257 19.69 6.86 -1.49
N GLU A 258 18.92 7.16 -2.52
CA GLU A 258 19.29 8.13 -3.54
C GLU A 258 19.30 9.57 -3.03
N ARG A 259 18.35 9.93 -2.17
CA ARG A 259 18.33 11.27 -1.57
C ARG A 259 19.54 11.50 -0.68
N VAL A 260 19.91 10.53 0.17
CA VAL A 260 21.07 10.67 1.03
C VAL A 260 22.37 10.55 0.23
N LEU A 261 22.43 9.71 -0.82
CA LEU A 261 23.55 9.66 -1.74
C LEU A 261 23.79 11.00 -2.46
N GLY A 262 22.71 11.58 -3.01
CA GLY A 262 22.77 12.89 -3.68
C GLY A 262 23.25 14.00 -2.75
N TRP A 263 22.67 14.07 -1.55
CA TRP A 263 23.10 15.01 -0.52
C TRP A 263 24.57 14.80 -0.13
N ALA A 264 25.01 13.57 0.14
CA ALA A 264 26.40 13.30 0.51
C ALA A 264 27.39 13.58 -0.63
N ALA A 265 26.93 13.54 -1.89
CA ALA A 265 27.74 13.90 -3.04
C ALA A 265 27.94 15.43 -3.18
N SER A 266 26.95 16.24 -2.75
CA SER A 266 27.00 17.70 -2.78
C SER A 266 27.78 18.30 -1.60
N GLN A 267 27.91 17.55 -0.49
CA GLN A 267 28.50 18.06 0.75
C GLN A 267 30.02 17.86 0.82
N ALA A 268 30.69 18.87 1.35
CA ALA A 268 32.12 18.80 1.70
C ALA A 268 32.29 18.17 3.09
N GLY A 269 33.10 17.14 3.17
CA GLY A 269 33.48 16.49 4.42
C GLY A 269 34.73 17.13 5.07
N PRO A 270 35.23 16.56 6.18
CA PRO A 270 36.43 17.01 6.87
C PRO A 270 37.63 17.10 5.96
N GLY A 271 38.34 18.22 6.07
CA GLY A 271 39.55 18.51 5.26
C GLY A 271 39.28 18.82 3.79
N GLY A 272 38.03 19.20 3.44
CA GLY A 272 37.63 19.58 2.06
C GLY A 272 37.49 18.40 1.11
N ARG A 273 37.50 17.15 1.62
CA ARG A 273 37.22 15.96 0.81
C ARG A 273 35.70 15.78 0.66
N PRO A 274 35.22 15.16 -0.43
CA PRO A 274 33.78 14.82 -0.56
C PRO A 274 33.31 14.03 0.65
N LEU A 275 32.10 14.31 1.14
CA LEU A 275 31.51 13.56 2.26
C LEU A 275 31.37 12.06 1.93
N LEU A 276 31.12 11.70 0.67
CA LEU A 276 31.13 10.32 0.17
C LEU A 276 32.46 9.57 0.40
N ALA A 277 33.58 10.27 0.66
CA ALA A 277 34.85 9.63 0.99
C ALA A 277 34.96 9.21 2.47
N GLN A 278 33.98 9.54 3.31
CA GLN A 278 33.98 9.14 4.71
C GLN A 278 33.60 7.65 4.86
N PRO A 279 34.38 6.85 5.60
CA PRO A 279 34.16 5.41 5.69
C PRO A 279 32.82 4.99 6.30
N ASP A 280 32.25 5.77 7.22
CA ASP A 280 30.94 5.50 7.83
C ASP A 280 29.80 5.83 6.86
N VAL A 281 29.89 6.90 6.07
CA VAL A 281 28.97 7.23 4.99
C VAL A 281 28.96 6.14 3.92
N GLN A 282 30.15 5.70 3.48
CA GLN A 282 30.27 4.62 2.50
C GLN A 282 29.67 3.32 3.00
N ARG A 283 29.88 2.95 4.27
CA ARG A 283 29.28 1.74 4.84
C ARG A 283 27.76 1.83 4.93
N ALA A 284 27.21 2.97 5.32
CA ALA A 284 25.78 3.16 5.41
C ALA A 284 25.11 3.09 4.02
N LEU A 285 25.65 3.82 3.06
CA LEU A 285 25.15 3.80 1.67
C LEU A 285 25.36 2.43 1.02
N GLY A 286 26.48 1.76 1.26
CA GLY A 286 26.72 0.39 0.77
C GLY A 286 25.70 -0.61 1.31
N ARG A 287 25.33 -0.50 2.60
CA ARG A 287 24.24 -1.30 3.19
C ARG A 287 22.91 -1.02 2.53
N ALA A 288 22.55 0.25 2.37
CA ALA A 288 21.30 0.66 1.73
C ALA A 288 21.22 0.13 0.29
N CYS A 289 22.29 0.26 -0.49
CA CYS A 289 22.39 -0.25 -1.86
C CYS A 289 22.21 -1.79 -1.90
N ALA A 290 22.90 -2.53 -1.04
CA ALA A 290 22.76 -3.99 -0.99
C ALA A 290 21.34 -4.41 -0.61
N SER A 291 20.73 -3.74 0.38
CA SER A 291 19.36 -4.04 0.81
C SER A 291 18.32 -3.67 -0.26
N LEU A 292 18.55 -2.60 -1.03
CA LEU A 292 17.72 -2.24 -2.18
C LEU A 292 17.70 -3.38 -3.20
N HIS A 293 18.86 -3.88 -3.61
CA HIS A 293 18.92 -4.96 -4.61
C HIS A 293 18.28 -6.26 -4.11
N VAL A 294 18.46 -6.61 -2.84
CA VAL A 294 17.73 -7.76 -2.26
C VAL A 294 16.23 -7.56 -2.32
N ASN A 295 15.72 -6.36 -2.00
CA ASN A 295 14.29 -6.08 -2.07
C ASN A 295 13.76 -6.12 -3.51
N GLU A 296 14.52 -5.62 -4.48
CA GLU A 296 14.20 -5.74 -5.91
C GLU A 296 14.05 -7.19 -6.34
N LEU A 297 15.01 -8.04 -5.98
CA LEU A 297 14.97 -9.48 -6.29
C LEU A 297 13.74 -10.16 -5.66
N LEU A 298 13.40 -9.84 -4.41
CA LEU A 298 12.19 -10.35 -3.76
C LEU A 298 10.90 -9.86 -4.45
N ASN A 299 10.86 -8.61 -4.89
CA ASN A 299 9.74 -8.09 -5.68
C ASN A 299 9.61 -8.83 -7.01
N TRP A 300 10.72 -9.09 -7.71
CA TRP A 300 10.72 -9.80 -8.98
C TRP A 300 10.31 -11.27 -8.80
N GLN A 301 10.76 -11.94 -7.73
CA GLN A 301 10.34 -13.31 -7.42
C GLN A 301 8.82 -13.41 -7.31
N VAL A 302 8.18 -12.50 -6.59
CA VAL A 302 6.72 -12.49 -6.46
C VAL A 302 6.03 -12.12 -7.77
N ALA A 303 6.55 -11.13 -8.50
CA ALA A 303 5.95 -10.65 -9.75
C ALA A 303 6.12 -11.61 -10.93
N ALA A 304 7.08 -12.54 -10.87
CA ALA A 304 7.34 -13.54 -11.92
C ALA A 304 6.35 -14.71 -11.90
N THR A 305 5.43 -14.77 -10.93
CA THR A 305 4.46 -15.87 -10.78
C THR A 305 3.05 -15.39 -11.09
N ASP A 306 2.24 -16.23 -11.74
CA ASP A 306 0.83 -15.94 -12.06
C ASP A 306 -0.06 -15.86 -10.80
N THR A 307 0.36 -16.55 -9.74
CA THR A 307 -0.34 -16.58 -8.46
C THR A 307 0.62 -16.23 -7.34
N VAL A 308 0.21 -15.29 -6.50
CA VAL A 308 1.02 -14.84 -5.36
C VAL A 308 1.11 -15.97 -4.33
N ASP A 309 2.31 -16.54 -4.15
CA ASP A 309 2.58 -17.47 -3.06
C ASP A 309 2.58 -16.72 -1.71
N VAL A 310 1.93 -17.32 -0.71
CA VAL A 310 1.77 -16.66 0.61
C VAL A 310 3.09 -16.53 1.37
N ALA A 311 4.01 -17.48 1.20
CA ALA A 311 5.31 -17.43 1.86
C ALA A 311 6.21 -16.36 1.21
N ASP A 312 6.28 -16.31 -0.12
CA ASP A 312 7.05 -15.31 -0.86
C ASP A 312 6.55 -13.89 -0.59
N ALA A 313 5.23 -13.68 -0.61
CA ALA A 313 4.63 -12.39 -0.22
C ALA A 313 4.98 -12.00 1.21
N SER A 314 4.97 -12.97 2.14
CA SER A 314 5.31 -12.75 3.54
C SER A 314 6.80 -12.44 3.74
N VAL A 315 7.69 -13.13 3.04
CA VAL A 315 9.15 -12.84 3.04
C VAL A 315 9.41 -11.43 2.55
N THR A 316 8.85 -11.07 1.40
CA THR A 316 8.98 -9.74 0.80
C THR A 316 8.50 -8.66 1.77
N LYS A 317 7.33 -8.85 2.40
CA LYS A 317 6.75 -7.89 3.35
C LYS A 317 7.60 -7.73 4.60
N VAL A 318 8.06 -8.81 5.22
CA VAL A 318 8.91 -8.77 6.43
C VAL A 318 10.24 -8.08 6.11
N TYR A 319 10.91 -8.51 5.04
CA TYR A 319 12.19 -7.93 4.65
C TYR A 319 12.06 -6.43 4.37
N SER A 320 11.15 -6.05 3.46
CA SER A 320 10.96 -4.66 3.07
C SER A 320 10.61 -3.77 4.26
N ALA A 321 9.64 -4.19 5.10
CA ALA A 321 9.20 -3.41 6.25
C ALA A 321 10.35 -3.12 7.23
N GLU A 322 11.10 -4.15 7.60
CA GLU A 322 12.18 -4.03 8.59
C GLU A 322 13.41 -3.33 8.02
N GLN A 323 13.78 -3.61 6.76
CA GLN A 323 14.90 -2.91 6.13
C GLN A 323 14.60 -1.43 5.91
N THR A 324 13.37 -1.06 5.50
CA THR A 324 12.99 0.34 5.32
C THR A 324 13.12 1.13 6.63
N GLN A 325 12.68 0.56 7.77
CA GLN A 325 12.82 1.18 9.08
C GLN A 325 14.29 1.28 9.51
N HIS A 326 15.04 0.17 9.42
CA HIS A 326 16.45 0.12 9.82
C HIS A 326 17.32 1.06 9.00
N LEU A 327 17.14 1.08 7.68
CA LEU A 327 17.90 1.94 6.79
C LEU A 327 17.50 3.41 6.93
N GLY A 328 16.21 3.69 7.19
CA GLY A 328 15.75 5.04 7.52
C GLY A 328 16.52 5.62 8.70
N GLN A 329 16.61 4.88 9.81
CA GLN A 329 17.36 5.28 11.01
C GLN A 329 18.86 5.42 10.72
N LEU A 330 19.47 4.44 10.03
CA LEU A 330 20.90 4.48 9.69
C LEU A 330 21.26 5.69 8.84
N LEU A 331 20.45 6.01 7.85
CA LEU A 331 20.70 7.14 6.95
C LEU A 331 20.41 8.49 7.63
N GLU A 332 19.41 8.56 8.51
CA GLU A 332 19.14 9.71 9.35
C GLU A 332 20.33 10.01 10.28
N GLU A 333 20.93 8.98 10.92
CA GLU A 333 22.13 9.12 11.74
C GLU A 333 23.33 9.68 10.94
N VAL A 334 23.50 9.28 9.67
CA VAL A 334 24.53 9.81 8.79
C VAL A 334 24.31 11.29 8.56
N VAL A 335 23.10 11.71 8.20
CA VAL A 335 22.77 13.12 7.94
C VAL A 335 22.89 13.94 9.21
N ALA A 336 22.42 13.45 10.35
CA ALA A 336 22.53 14.15 11.64
C ALA A 336 23.97 14.33 12.12
N ARG A 337 24.86 13.40 11.79
CA ARG A 337 26.28 13.44 12.19
C ARG A 337 27.12 14.40 11.35
N HIS A 338 26.84 14.49 10.07
CA HIS A 338 27.69 15.18 9.10
C HIS A 338 27.08 16.47 8.53
N GLY A 339 25.77 16.64 8.66
CA GLY A 339 25.05 17.80 8.12
C GLY A 339 24.84 18.89 9.17
N ASP A 340 24.63 20.11 8.68
CA ASP A 340 24.15 21.23 9.49
C ASP A 340 22.66 21.44 9.20
N PRO A 341 21.76 21.23 10.19
CA PRO A 341 20.33 21.45 9.99
C PRO A 341 19.94 22.89 9.66
N ALA A 342 20.85 23.85 9.90
CA ALA A 342 20.66 25.25 9.52
C ALA A 342 20.88 25.49 8.02
N ASP A 343 21.60 24.58 7.33
CA ASP A 343 21.68 24.58 5.88
C ASP A 343 20.32 24.15 5.30
N GLU A 344 19.85 24.88 4.28
CA GLU A 344 18.49 24.67 3.74
C GLU A 344 18.29 23.26 3.16
N GLU A 345 19.25 22.76 2.37
CA GLU A 345 19.19 21.43 1.75
C GLU A 345 19.20 20.33 2.82
N THR A 346 20.14 20.41 3.76
CA THR A 346 20.24 19.46 4.88
C THR A 346 19.00 19.50 5.76
N GLY A 347 18.49 20.68 6.10
CA GLY A 347 17.29 20.84 6.90
C GLY A 347 16.05 20.27 6.23
N GLN A 348 15.91 20.41 4.91
CA GLN A 348 14.82 19.77 4.15
C GLN A 348 14.95 18.25 4.16
N LEU A 349 16.16 17.71 3.96
CA LEU A 349 16.41 16.27 4.00
C LEU A 349 16.13 15.69 5.40
N CYS A 350 16.57 16.33 6.47
CA CYS A 350 16.28 15.90 7.84
C CYS A 350 14.79 15.84 8.11
N ARG A 351 14.02 16.86 7.75
CA ARG A 351 12.55 16.84 7.90
C ARG A 351 11.90 15.72 7.12
N TRP A 352 12.34 15.49 5.90
CA TRP A 352 11.80 14.40 5.08
C TRP A 352 12.12 13.02 5.68
N LEU A 353 13.35 12.79 6.15
CA LEU A 353 13.76 11.53 6.79
C LEU A 353 12.97 11.27 8.08
N ASP A 354 12.80 12.26 8.95
CA ASP A 354 11.99 12.16 10.17
C ASP A 354 10.54 11.75 9.87
N ILE A 355 9.92 12.39 8.87
CA ILE A 355 8.56 12.02 8.46
C ILE A 355 8.51 10.60 7.89
N GLN A 356 9.49 10.20 7.06
CA GLN A 356 9.55 8.83 6.54
C GLN A 356 9.77 7.80 7.67
N ALA A 357 10.64 8.08 8.64
CA ALA A 357 10.86 7.21 9.79
C ALA A 357 9.56 6.98 10.58
N LYS A 358 8.84 8.05 10.91
CA LYS A 358 7.55 7.99 11.62
C LYS A 358 6.48 7.24 10.82
N ARG A 359 6.33 7.56 9.52
CA ARG A 359 5.37 6.93 8.61
C ARG A 359 5.63 5.44 8.42
N ASN A 360 6.89 5.05 8.29
CA ASN A 360 7.27 3.67 8.02
C ASN A 360 7.07 2.74 9.23
N THR A 361 6.78 3.26 10.43
CA THR A 361 6.46 2.41 11.61
C THR A 361 5.24 1.52 11.38
N VAL A 362 4.26 1.96 10.59
CA VAL A 362 3.06 1.17 10.26
C VAL A 362 3.37 -0.08 9.43
N LEU A 363 4.49 -0.10 8.71
CA LEU A 363 4.81 -1.19 7.76
C LEU A 363 4.95 -2.56 8.44
N THR A 364 5.26 -2.63 9.74
CA THR A 364 5.33 -3.89 10.48
C THR A 364 3.97 -4.39 10.97
N PHE A 365 2.91 -3.57 10.86
CA PHE A 365 1.55 -3.89 11.30
C PHE A 365 0.57 -4.08 10.11
N GLY A 366 0.57 -3.19 9.13
CA GLY A 366 -0.32 -3.23 7.99
C GLY A 366 -0.14 -4.49 7.13
N GLY A 367 -1.20 -5.00 6.51
CA GLY A 367 -1.17 -6.25 5.72
C GLY A 367 -0.93 -7.52 6.55
N GLY A 368 -1.15 -7.46 7.86
CA GLY A 368 -0.82 -8.47 8.87
C GLY A 368 0.54 -8.24 9.51
N VAL A 369 0.57 -8.34 10.85
CA VAL A 369 1.79 -8.08 11.65
C VAL A 369 2.93 -9.00 11.27
N ASN A 370 4.18 -8.51 11.38
CA ASN A 370 5.37 -9.26 10.96
C ASN A 370 5.52 -10.61 11.67
N GLU A 371 5.04 -10.76 12.90
CA GLU A 371 5.01 -12.01 13.66
C GLU A 371 4.15 -13.07 12.95
N ILE A 372 2.96 -12.68 12.46
CA ILE A 372 2.09 -13.57 11.68
C ILE A 372 2.72 -13.89 10.32
N GLN A 373 3.40 -12.93 9.68
CA GLN A 373 4.10 -13.20 8.43
C GLN A 373 5.22 -14.23 8.63
N ARG A 374 5.98 -14.15 9.72
CA ARG A 374 6.99 -15.17 10.07
C ARG A 374 6.38 -16.54 10.33
N GLU A 375 5.20 -16.61 10.95
CA GLU A 375 4.47 -17.88 11.11
C GLU A 375 4.04 -18.45 9.75
N LEU A 376 3.59 -17.60 8.82
CA LEU A 376 3.24 -18.03 7.46
C LEU A 376 4.46 -18.52 6.67
N ILE A 377 5.61 -17.85 6.78
CA ILE A 377 6.87 -18.29 6.20
C ILE A 377 7.26 -19.67 6.77
N ALA A 378 7.18 -19.83 8.09
CA ALA A 378 7.53 -21.08 8.76
C ALA A 378 6.61 -22.22 8.33
N THR A 379 5.29 -21.99 8.29
CA THR A 379 4.31 -23.06 8.06
C THR A 379 4.07 -23.35 6.59
N ALA A 380 3.85 -22.31 5.76
CA ALA A 380 3.58 -22.48 4.33
C ALA A 380 4.88 -22.62 3.51
N GLY A 381 5.91 -21.82 3.82
CA GLY A 381 7.17 -21.84 3.06
C GLY A 381 8.11 -22.98 3.47
N LEU A 382 8.28 -23.22 4.77
CA LEU A 382 9.23 -24.21 5.29
C LEU A 382 8.57 -25.53 5.74
N GLY A 383 7.24 -25.65 5.69
CA GLY A 383 6.52 -26.85 6.09
C GLY A 383 6.60 -27.17 7.59
N LEU A 384 6.93 -26.18 8.44
CA LEU A 384 7.00 -26.39 9.88
C LEU A 384 5.59 -26.57 10.48
N PRO A 385 5.44 -27.34 11.57
CA PRO A 385 4.15 -27.52 12.22
C PRO A 385 3.63 -26.22 12.82
N ARG A 386 2.31 -26.04 12.74
CA ARG A 386 1.67 -24.90 13.44
C ARG A 386 1.74 -25.09 14.95
N VAL A 387 2.07 -24.03 15.66
CA VAL A 387 1.93 -24.01 17.11
C VAL A 387 0.43 -23.95 17.44
N PRO A 388 -0.11 -24.84 18.27
CA PRO A 388 -1.51 -24.75 18.76
C PRO A 388 -1.71 -23.41 19.48
N ARG A 389 -2.78 -22.73 19.13
CA ARG A 389 -3.21 -21.47 19.77
C ARG A 389 -4.39 -21.72 20.69
#